data_06eb345eeb1bb24b4508c64a57b534a6
#
_entry.id   06eb345eeb1bb24b4508c64a57b534a6
#
_cell.length_a   1.000
_cell.length_b   1.000
_cell.length_c   1.000
_cell.angle_alpha   90.00
_cell.angle_beta   90.00
_cell.angle_gamma   90.00
#
_symmetry.space_group_name_H-M   'P 1'
#
loop_
_entity.id
_entity.type
_entity.pdbx_description
1 polymer ?
#
loop_
_entity_poly.entity_id
_entity_poly.type
_entity_poly.pdbx_seq_one_letter_code
_entity_poly.pdbx_strand_id
1 'polypeptide(L)'
;MEKSNEKTYSRYCPARRALLFWTIFIGIGAVAGSSAMLIDPSGGLMGMDAMLPYFQKLPFAEIVFQDFVFSGISLLIVNGISNLTVAALLIANKRIGAVLGGVFGITLMLWICIQFYMFPLNFMSTAYFIFGFIQAITGYMTVVFYDQEHFTVSESDYPNIGSDPTKLVVYFSRMGYTKKRALEAADRTGAEIYEVRAAERTSGTLGFWWCGRYGMHRWAMPIEDIGVQLEKYDHVTVCSPVWV
;
A
#
# COMPACT_ATOMS: atom_id res chain seq x y z
N MET A 1 34.08 11.53 2.70
CA MET A 1 32.66 11.12 2.82
C MET A 1 31.90 11.67 1.65
N GLU A 2 31.91 10.94 0.55
CA GLU A 2 31.20 11.31 -0.68
C GLU A 2 29.78 10.78 -0.56
N LYS A 3 28.82 11.68 -0.36
CA LYS A 3 27.40 11.31 -0.44
C LYS A 3 27.14 10.89 -1.88
N SER A 4 27.07 9.59 -2.10
CA SER A 4 26.55 9.00 -3.32
C SER A 4 25.19 9.63 -3.62
N ASN A 5 25.13 10.43 -4.66
CA ASN A 5 23.94 11.12 -5.14
C ASN A 5 23.09 10.13 -5.96
N GLU A 6 22.82 8.98 -5.36
CA GLU A 6 21.90 7.98 -5.90
C GLU A 6 20.50 8.59 -5.82
N LYS A 7 19.97 9.01 -6.97
CA LYS A 7 18.56 9.43 -7.08
C LYS A 7 17.69 8.27 -6.58
N THR A 8 17.31 8.34 -5.31
CA THR A 8 16.38 7.40 -4.70
C THR A 8 15.05 7.56 -5.42
N TYR A 9 14.73 6.66 -6.32
CA TYR A 9 13.44 6.67 -7.03
C TYR A 9 12.34 6.34 -6.02
N SER A 10 11.56 7.37 -5.64
CA SER A 10 10.38 7.19 -4.82
C SER A 10 9.40 6.24 -5.49
N ARG A 11 8.94 5.24 -4.75
CA ARG A 11 7.87 4.31 -5.15
C ARG A 11 6.52 4.78 -4.63
N TYR A 12 6.54 5.51 -3.53
CA TYR A 12 5.36 6.10 -2.91
C TYR A 12 4.67 7.10 -3.83
N CYS A 13 5.42 7.98 -4.47
CA CYS A 13 4.84 9.03 -5.30
C CYS A 13 3.97 8.50 -6.46
N PRO A 14 4.39 7.53 -7.29
CA PRO A 14 3.54 6.96 -8.33
C PRO A 14 2.36 6.16 -7.76
N ALA A 15 2.54 5.39 -6.68
CA ALA A 15 1.47 4.66 -6.04
C ALA A 15 0.38 5.61 -5.49
N ARG A 16 0.80 6.69 -4.82
CA ARG A 16 -0.10 7.73 -4.34
C ARG A 16 -0.88 8.40 -5.47
N ARG A 17 -0.23 8.70 -6.60
CA ARG A 17 -0.91 9.31 -7.77
C ARG A 17 -1.94 8.36 -8.36
N ALA A 18 -1.64 7.06 -8.45
CA ALA A 18 -2.58 6.06 -8.91
C ALA A 18 -3.78 5.95 -7.97
N LEU A 19 -3.54 5.90 -6.65
CA LEU A 19 -4.61 5.87 -5.66
C LEU A 19 -5.46 7.14 -5.71
N LEU A 20 -4.83 8.31 -5.86
CA LEU A 20 -5.52 9.61 -6.00
C LEU A 20 -6.43 9.62 -7.24
N PHE A 21 -5.96 9.09 -8.35
CA PHE A 21 -6.78 8.95 -9.56
C PHE A 21 -8.04 8.12 -9.27
N TRP A 22 -7.89 6.93 -8.67
CA TRP A 22 -9.02 6.05 -8.38
C TRP A 22 -10.01 6.66 -7.39
N THR A 23 -9.53 7.29 -6.33
CA THR A 23 -10.41 7.94 -5.33
C THR A 23 -11.19 9.12 -5.92
N ILE A 24 -10.57 9.94 -6.78
CA ILE A 24 -11.26 11.03 -7.48
C ILE A 24 -12.26 10.47 -8.49
N PHE A 25 -11.86 9.51 -9.29
CA PHE A 25 -12.70 8.91 -10.32
C PHE A 25 -13.98 8.28 -9.73
N ILE A 26 -13.81 7.43 -8.71
CA ILE A 26 -14.92 6.76 -8.04
C ILE A 26 -15.76 7.78 -7.26
N GLY A 27 -15.12 8.72 -6.56
CA GLY A 27 -15.81 9.75 -5.79
C GLY A 27 -16.70 10.65 -6.66
N ILE A 28 -16.17 11.16 -7.77
CA ILE A 28 -16.95 11.98 -8.73
C ILE A 28 -18.07 11.15 -9.36
N GLY A 29 -17.77 9.92 -9.78
CA GLY A 29 -18.79 9.03 -10.34
C GLY A 29 -19.94 8.75 -9.36
N ALA A 30 -19.61 8.52 -8.08
CA ALA A 30 -20.61 8.32 -7.04
C ALA A 30 -21.43 9.58 -6.75
N VAL A 31 -20.82 10.77 -6.74
CA VAL A 31 -21.53 12.05 -6.59
C VAL A 31 -22.47 12.28 -7.77
N ALA A 32 -22.01 12.04 -9.01
CA ALA A 32 -22.86 12.19 -10.20
C ALA A 32 -24.04 11.22 -10.18
N GLY A 33 -23.79 9.93 -9.90
CA GLY A 33 -24.85 8.92 -9.81
C GLY A 33 -25.85 9.19 -8.69
N SER A 34 -25.37 9.59 -7.50
CA SER A 34 -26.24 9.95 -6.38
C SER A 34 -27.07 11.19 -6.68
N SER A 35 -26.49 12.20 -7.32
CA SER A 35 -27.21 13.41 -7.71
C SER A 35 -28.33 13.09 -8.71
N ALA A 36 -28.07 12.24 -9.68
CA ALA A 36 -29.11 11.81 -10.63
C ALA A 36 -30.25 11.04 -9.95
N MET A 37 -29.95 10.15 -8.99
CA MET A 37 -30.94 9.43 -8.19
C MET A 37 -31.77 10.35 -7.28
N LEU A 38 -31.16 11.43 -6.76
CA LEU A 38 -31.85 12.38 -5.89
C LEU A 38 -32.69 13.39 -6.67
N ILE A 39 -32.30 13.73 -7.92
CA ILE A 39 -33.05 14.62 -8.81
C ILE A 39 -34.29 13.90 -9.35
N ASP A 40 -34.13 12.66 -9.76
CA ASP A 40 -35.21 11.80 -10.24
C ASP A 40 -35.24 10.46 -9.47
N PRO A 41 -35.93 10.41 -8.33
CA PRO A 41 -36.05 9.21 -7.52
C PRO A 41 -36.72 8.02 -8.20
N SER A 42 -37.45 8.24 -9.30
CA SER A 42 -38.03 7.14 -10.09
C SER A 42 -36.97 6.33 -10.84
N GLY A 43 -35.75 6.90 -11.04
CA GLY A 43 -34.68 6.32 -11.81
C GLY A 43 -34.77 6.53 -13.31
N GLY A 44 -35.78 7.24 -13.79
CA GLY A 44 -36.01 7.49 -15.23
C GLY A 44 -34.86 8.25 -15.90
N LEU A 45 -34.28 9.23 -15.19
CA LEU A 45 -33.14 10.01 -15.70
C LEU A 45 -31.91 9.13 -16.01
N MET A 46 -31.72 8.02 -15.30
CA MET A 46 -30.62 7.09 -15.51
C MET A 46 -31.05 5.81 -16.29
N GLY A 47 -32.30 5.69 -16.67
CA GLY A 47 -32.87 4.46 -17.26
C GLY A 47 -32.85 3.27 -16.27
N MET A 48 -32.96 3.55 -14.97
CA MET A 48 -32.90 2.56 -13.89
C MET A 48 -34.27 2.20 -13.31
N ASP A 49 -35.36 2.75 -13.85
CA ASP A 49 -36.74 2.50 -13.43
C ASP A 49 -37.09 1.01 -13.37
N ALA A 50 -36.63 0.23 -14.36
CA ALA A 50 -36.79 -1.22 -14.41
C ALA A 50 -35.99 -1.97 -13.31
N MET A 51 -35.08 -1.30 -12.60
CA MET A 51 -34.24 -1.92 -11.57
C MET A 51 -34.88 -1.88 -10.17
N LEU A 52 -35.84 -1.01 -9.92
CA LEU A 52 -36.46 -0.83 -8.60
C LEU A 52 -37.04 -2.14 -8.03
N PRO A 53 -37.71 -3.02 -8.79
CA PRO A 53 -38.22 -4.29 -8.27
C PRO A 53 -37.14 -5.23 -7.72
N TYR A 54 -35.89 -5.09 -8.17
CA TYR A 54 -34.79 -5.91 -7.64
C TYR A 54 -34.34 -5.47 -6.25
N PHE A 55 -34.46 -4.17 -5.93
CA PHE A 55 -34.19 -3.66 -4.60
C PHE A 55 -35.20 -4.17 -3.55
N GLN A 56 -36.42 -4.48 -4.00
CA GLN A 56 -37.47 -5.01 -3.12
C GLN A 56 -37.21 -6.45 -2.64
N LYS A 57 -36.15 -7.09 -3.11
CA LYS A 57 -35.64 -8.35 -2.54
C LYS A 57 -34.84 -8.17 -1.24
N LEU A 58 -34.47 -6.95 -0.92
CA LEU A 58 -33.67 -6.66 0.26
C LEU A 58 -34.54 -6.59 1.51
N PRO A 59 -33.96 -6.84 2.70
CA PRO A 59 -34.67 -6.63 3.98
C PRO A 59 -35.11 -5.17 4.12
N PHE A 60 -36.29 -4.94 4.68
CA PHE A 60 -36.88 -3.62 4.89
C PHE A 60 -37.17 -2.83 3.59
N ALA A 61 -37.28 -3.52 2.47
CA ALA A 61 -37.50 -2.89 1.17
C ALA A 61 -38.74 -2.01 1.12
N GLU A 62 -39.81 -2.42 1.77
CA GLU A 62 -41.08 -1.66 1.85
C GLU A 62 -40.93 -0.27 2.51
N ILE A 63 -39.88 -0.07 3.32
CA ILE A 63 -39.63 1.21 4.01
C ILE A 63 -38.55 2.01 3.28
N VAL A 64 -37.49 1.33 2.81
CA VAL A 64 -36.23 1.98 2.42
C VAL A 64 -36.06 2.06 0.91
N PHE A 65 -36.65 1.12 0.16
CA PHE A 65 -36.46 1.01 -1.30
C PHE A 65 -37.78 1.21 -2.07
N GLN A 66 -38.59 2.18 -1.67
CA GLN A 66 -39.77 2.60 -2.46
C GLN A 66 -39.36 3.37 -3.72
N ASP A 67 -38.21 4.02 -3.63
CA ASP A 67 -37.58 4.79 -4.71
C ASP A 67 -36.04 4.73 -4.59
N PHE A 68 -35.32 5.55 -5.37
CA PHE A 68 -33.86 5.60 -5.34
C PHE A 68 -33.27 6.61 -4.37
N VAL A 69 -34.06 7.30 -3.54
CA VAL A 69 -33.54 8.32 -2.59
C VAL A 69 -32.55 7.70 -1.60
N PHE A 70 -32.94 6.60 -0.95
CA PHE A 70 -32.05 5.93 0.00
C PHE A 70 -30.75 5.43 -0.66
N SER A 71 -30.87 4.84 -1.84
CA SER A 71 -29.73 4.36 -2.62
C SER A 71 -28.81 5.52 -3.01
N GLY A 72 -29.37 6.65 -3.43
CA GLY A 72 -28.62 7.85 -3.78
C GLY A 72 -27.87 8.43 -2.59
N ILE A 73 -28.53 8.58 -1.42
CA ILE A 73 -27.89 9.05 -0.20
C ILE A 73 -26.77 8.09 0.24
N SER A 74 -27.05 6.80 0.22
CA SER A 74 -26.05 5.78 0.60
C SER A 74 -24.85 5.81 -0.33
N LEU A 75 -25.05 5.90 -1.65
CA LEU A 75 -23.98 6.02 -2.64
C LEU A 75 -23.14 7.29 -2.41
N LEU A 76 -23.81 8.42 -2.14
CA LEU A 76 -23.14 9.69 -1.85
C LEU A 76 -22.21 9.60 -0.64
N ILE A 77 -22.70 9.03 0.46
CA ILE A 77 -21.93 8.95 1.71
C ILE A 77 -20.81 7.90 1.58
N VAL A 78 -21.18 6.66 1.18
CA VAL A 78 -20.28 5.52 1.24
C VAL A 78 -19.19 5.58 0.16
N ASN A 79 -19.51 6.02 -1.04
CA ASN A 79 -18.56 6.03 -2.17
C ASN A 79 -18.21 7.45 -2.65
N GLY A 80 -19.08 8.43 -2.50
CA GLY A 80 -18.84 9.80 -2.93
C GLY A 80 -17.96 10.58 -1.95
N ILE A 81 -18.53 11.01 -0.85
CA ILE A 81 -17.84 11.86 0.17
C ILE A 81 -16.63 11.16 0.74
N SER A 82 -16.73 9.86 1.04
CA SER A 82 -15.63 9.07 1.58
C SER A 82 -14.40 9.11 0.66
N ASN A 83 -14.55 8.82 -0.62
CA ASN A 83 -13.44 8.82 -1.59
C ASN A 83 -12.88 10.21 -1.84
N LEU A 84 -13.73 11.26 -1.91
CA LEU A 84 -13.26 12.65 -2.06
C LEU A 84 -12.50 13.13 -0.81
N THR A 85 -12.93 12.71 0.39
CA THR A 85 -12.18 12.97 1.63
C THR A 85 -10.80 12.32 1.59
N VAL A 86 -10.72 11.07 1.12
CA VAL A 86 -9.43 10.37 0.93
C VAL A 86 -8.56 11.11 -0.09
N ALA A 87 -9.14 11.59 -1.19
CA ALA A 87 -8.39 12.37 -2.17
C ALA A 87 -7.74 13.61 -1.53
N ALA A 88 -8.48 14.35 -0.69
CA ALA A 88 -7.96 15.49 0.06
C ALA A 88 -6.82 15.08 1.02
N LEU A 89 -6.96 13.97 1.74
CA LEU A 89 -5.92 13.44 2.63
C LEU A 89 -4.66 13.00 1.87
N LEU A 90 -4.82 12.42 0.68
CA LEU A 90 -3.70 12.04 -0.19
C LEU A 90 -2.98 13.27 -0.75
N ILE A 91 -3.71 14.32 -1.12
CA ILE A 91 -3.13 15.61 -1.54
C ILE A 91 -2.32 16.21 -0.39
N ALA A 92 -2.85 16.14 0.83
CA ALA A 92 -2.16 16.60 2.05
C ALA A 92 -1.02 15.66 2.52
N ASN A 93 -0.64 14.65 1.76
CA ASN A 93 0.40 13.66 2.09
C ASN A 93 0.20 12.93 3.43
N LYS A 94 -1.05 12.71 3.86
CA LYS A 94 -1.34 12.02 5.10
C LYS A 94 -1.38 10.50 4.89
N ARG A 95 -0.62 9.74 5.69
CA ARG A 95 -0.60 8.26 5.67
C ARG A 95 -2.00 7.67 5.80
N ILE A 96 -2.86 8.27 6.64
CA ILE A 96 -4.24 7.81 6.84
C ILE A 96 -5.04 7.84 5.53
N GLY A 97 -4.76 8.77 4.61
CA GLY A 97 -5.38 8.79 3.29
C GLY A 97 -5.08 7.53 2.47
N ALA A 98 -3.85 7.00 2.56
CA ALA A 98 -3.50 5.75 1.88
C ALA A 98 -4.24 4.55 2.48
N VAL A 99 -4.34 4.49 3.81
CA VAL A 99 -5.07 3.42 4.52
C VAL A 99 -6.55 3.43 4.16
N LEU A 100 -7.20 4.60 4.31
CA LEU A 100 -8.63 4.75 3.99
C LEU A 100 -8.92 4.51 2.51
N GLY A 101 -8.01 4.90 1.60
CA GLY A 101 -8.15 4.64 0.18
C GLY A 101 -8.23 3.14 -0.13
N GLY A 102 -7.40 2.34 0.50
CA GLY A 102 -7.46 0.88 0.40
C GLY A 102 -8.76 0.30 0.99
N VAL A 103 -9.15 0.77 2.18
CA VAL A 103 -10.40 0.36 2.84
C VAL A 103 -11.62 0.67 1.98
N PHE A 104 -11.70 1.87 1.39
CA PHE A 104 -12.85 2.23 0.55
C PHE A 104 -12.86 1.52 -0.79
N GLY A 105 -11.72 1.06 -1.30
CA GLY A 105 -11.70 0.10 -2.41
C GLY A 105 -12.39 -1.21 -2.04
N ILE A 106 -12.13 -1.76 -0.86
CA ILE A 106 -12.80 -2.95 -0.33
C ILE A 106 -14.30 -2.67 -0.11
N THR A 107 -14.64 -1.51 0.45
CA THR A 107 -16.04 -1.09 0.66
C THR A 107 -16.80 -1.04 -0.66
N LEU A 108 -16.20 -0.52 -1.73
CA LEU A 108 -16.80 -0.52 -3.07
C LEU A 108 -17.02 -1.95 -3.59
N MET A 109 -16.04 -2.84 -3.42
CA MET A 109 -16.23 -4.25 -3.79
C MET A 109 -17.41 -4.89 -3.06
N LEU A 110 -17.52 -4.68 -1.74
CA LEU A 110 -18.63 -5.20 -0.94
C LEU A 110 -19.98 -4.60 -1.39
N TRP A 111 -20.02 -3.30 -1.70
CA TRP A 111 -21.19 -2.65 -2.29
C TRP A 111 -21.63 -3.34 -3.60
N ILE A 112 -20.67 -3.63 -4.47
CA ILE A 112 -20.96 -4.31 -5.73
C ILE A 112 -21.34 -5.79 -5.50
N CYS A 113 -20.81 -6.48 -4.51
CA CYS A 113 -21.27 -7.83 -4.15
C CYS A 113 -22.78 -7.85 -3.80
N ILE A 114 -23.28 -6.81 -3.11
CA ILE A 114 -24.71 -6.65 -2.85
C ILE A 114 -25.47 -6.48 -4.17
N GLN A 115 -24.93 -5.68 -5.10
CA GLN A 115 -25.54 -5.51 -6.43
C GLN A 115 -25.57 -6.82 -7.24
N PHE A 116 -24.52 -7.64 -7.18
CA PHE A 116 -24.50 -8.95 -7.84
C PHE A 116 -25.56 -9.93 -7.26
N TYR A 117 -25.89 -9.79 -5.98
CA TYR A 117 -26.98 -10.54 -5.39
C TYR A 117 -28.37 -10.07 -5.90
N MET A 118 -28.54 -8.74 -6.05
CA MET A 118 -29.81 -8.16 -6.46
C MET A 118 -30.08 -8.26 -7.95
N PHE A 119 -29.08 -7.96 -8.77
CA PHE A 119 -29.20 -7.79 -10.21
C PHE A 119 -28.55 -8.95 -10.96
N PRO A 120 -29.01 -9.27 -12.19
CA PRO A 120 -28.23 -10.08 -13.11
C PRO A 120 -26.84 -9.45 -13.35
N LEU A 121 -25.85 -10.31 -13.61
CA LEU A 121 -24.50 -9.86 -13.93
C LEU A 121 -24.53 -8.84 -15.06
N ASN A 122 -23.98 -7.66 -14.84
CA ASN A 122 -23.97 -6.59 -15.80
C ASN A 122 -22.57 -5.93 -15.88
N PHE A 123 -22.32 -5.29 -17.01
CA PHE A 123 -21.02 -4.67 -17.29
C PHE A 123 -20.64 -3.61 -16.25
N MET A 124 -21.58 -2.74 -15.86
CA MET A 124 -21.28 -1.62 -14.94
C MET A 124 -20.86 -2.12 -13.57
N SER A 125 -21.62 -3.03 -12.97
CA SER A 125 -21.26 -3.60 -11.66
C SER A 125 -19.94 -4.36 -11.73
N THR A 126 -19.69 -5.12 -12.80
CA THR A 126 -18.41 -5.80 -13.00
C THR A 126 -17.23 -4.83 -13.10
N ALA A 127 -17.40 -3.74 -13.87
CA ALA A 127 -16.36 -2.71 -14.00
C ALA A 127 -16.05 -2.04 -12.65
N TYR A 128 -17.08 -1.64 -11.88
CA TYR A 128 -16.89 -1.02 -10.59
C TYR A 128 -16.30 -1.99 -9.54
N PHE A 129 -16.59 -3.28 -9.62
CA PHE A 129 -15.92 -4.28 -8.79
C PHE A 129 -14.42 -4.31 -9.08
N ILE A 130 -14.03 -4.31 -10.35
CA ILE A 130 -12.62 -4.26 -10.77
C ILE A 130 -11.96 -2.95 -10.31
N PHE A 131 -12.66 -1.81 -10.43
CA PHE A 131 -12.11 -0.53 -9.95
C PHE A 131 -11.88 -0.52 -8.44
N GLY A 132 -12.81 -1.07 -7.66
CA GLY A 132 -12.64 -1.26 -6.22
C GLY A 132 -11.44 -2.15 -5.88
N PHE A 133 -11.25 -3.24 -6.63
CA PHE A 133 -10.10 -4.12 -6.48
C PHE A 133 -8.77 -3.41 -6.76
N ILE A 134 -8.69 -2.67 -7.87
CA ILE A 134 -7.50 -1.90 -8.22
C ILE A 134 -7.24 -0.80 -7.18
N GLN A 135 -8.29 -0.12 -6.70
CA GLN A 135 -8.17 0.88 -5.65
C GLN A 135 -7.64 0.25 -4.35
N ALA A 136 -8.13 -0.91 -3.95
CA ALA A 136 -7.67 -1.61 -2.75
C ALA A 136 -6.18 -1.98 -2.83
N ILE A 137 -5.76 -2.55 -3.97
CA ILE A 137 -4.35 -2.88 -4.21
C ILE A 137 -3.47 -1.62 -4.21
N THR A 138 -3.87 -0.57 -4.91
CA THR A 138 -3.08 0.68 -4.95
C THR A 138 -3.02 1.34 -3.59
N GLY A 139 -4.08 1.24 -2.77
CA GLY A 139 -4.09 1.69 -1.38
C GLY A 139 -3.07 0.93 -0.53
N TYR A 140 -3.10 -0.40 -0.58
CA TYR A 140 -2.13 -1.24 0.12
C TYR A 140 -0.68 -0.91 -0.29
N MET A 141 -0.41 -0.84 -1.59
CA MET A 141 0.93 -0.50 -2.10
C MET A 141 1.38 0.89 -1.63
N THR A 142 0.45 1.86 -1.60
CA THR A 142 0.75 3.23 -1.15
C THR A 142 1.14 3.25 0.32
N VAL A 143 0.45 2.50 1.19
CA VAL A 143 0.79 2.36 2.61
C VAL A 143 2.18 1.73 2.77
N VAL A 144 2.42 0.60 2.10
CA VAL A 144 3.71 -0.10 2.19
C VAL A 144 4.86 0.80 1.75
N PHE A 145 4.71 1.51 0.63
CA PHE A 145 5.77 2.39 0.13
C PHE A 145 5.95 3.64 0.99
N TYR A 146 4.87 4.18 1.55
CA TYR A 146 4.95 5.26 2.53
C TYR A 146 5.79 4.83 3.74
N ASP A 147 5.46 3.69 4.34
CA ASP A 147 6.13 3.18 5.53
C ASP A 147 7.60 2.85 5.23
N GLN A 148 7.90 2.31 4.06
CA GLN A 148 9.27 2.04 3.63
C GLN A 148 10.11 3.30 3.42
N GLU A 149 9.55 4.34 2.82
CA GLU A 149 10.28 5.59 2.54
C GLU A 149 10.43 6.49 3.78
N HIS A 150 9.55 6.35 4.77
CA HIS A 150 9.62 7.10 6.02
C HIS A 150 10.26 6.30 7.17
N PHE A 151 10.74 5.09 6.88
CA PHE A 151 11.45 4.30 7.87
C PHE A 151 12.88 4.79 8.02
N THR A 152 13.22 5.31 9.19
CA THR A 152 14.55 5.80 9.52
C THR A 152 15.10 5.06 10.75
N VAL A 153 16.40 4.82 10.75
CA VAL A 153 17.11 4.22 11.89
C VAL A 153 18.36 5.04 12.12
N SER A 154 18.55 5.51 13.35
CA SER A 154 19.76 6.23 13.76
C SER A 154 20.70 5.28 14.51
N GLU A 155 21.97 5.33 14.17
CA GLU A 155 23.01 4.58 14.89
C GLU A 155 23.26 5.15 16.28
N SER A 156 22.96 6.44 16.47
CA SER A 156 23.09 7.12 17.77
C SER A 156 22.19 6.55 18.88
N ASP A 157 21.13 5.81 18.49
CA ASP A 157 20.21 5.19 19.45
C ASP A 157 20.76 3.89 20.06
N TYR A 158 21.98 3.48 19.63
CA TYR A 158 22.63 2.22 20.01
C TYR A 158 24.05 2.46 20.54
N PRO A 159 24.19 2.92 21.78
CA PRO A 159 25.45 3.42 22.32
C PRO A 159 26.52 2.36 22.60
N ASN A 160 26.16 1.07 22.70
CA ASN A 160 27.12 0.02 23.06
C ASN A 160 27.81 -0.61 21.82
N ILE A 161 27.45 -0.21 20.60
CA ILE A 161 28.06 -0.71 19.37
C ILE A 161 29.58 -0.44 19.39
N GLY A 162 30.39 -1.49 19.12
CA GLY A 162 31.85 -1.41 19.11
C GLY A 162 32.52 -1.45 20.49
N SER A 163 31.77 -1.70 21.56
CA SER A 163 32.35 -1.86 22.89
C SER A 163 33.14 -3.17 23.10
N ASP A 164 32.84 -4.18 22.25
CA ASP A 164 33.55 -5.47 22.20
C ASP A 164 34.11 -5.71 20.79
N PRO A 165 35.38 -5.37 20.53
CA PRO A 165 35.98 -5.47 19.20
C PRO A 165 36.29 -6.92 18.76
N THR A 166 36.00 -7.93 19.59
CA THR A 166 36.13 -9.34 19.21
C THR A 166 34.89 -9.88 18.53
N LYS A 167 33.82 -9.10 18.46
CA LYS A 167 32.53 -9.48 17.87
C LYS A 167 32.18 -8.60 16.68
N LEU A 168 31.60 -9.18 15.67
CA LEU A 168 31.16 -8.47 14.48
C LEU A 168 29.71 -8.87 14.12
N VAL A 169 28.89 -7.87 13.82
CA VAL A 169 27.59 -8.06 13.16
C VAL A 169 27.69 -7.60 11.71
N VAL A 170 27.53 -8.53 10.80
CA VAL A 170 27.51 -8.28 9.36
C VAL A 170 26.07 -8.26 8.87
N TYR A 171 25.66 -7.25 8.12
CA TYR A 171 24.29 -7.18 7.62
C TYR A 171 24.21 -6.69 6.18
N PHE A 172 23.11 -7.10 5.52
CA PHE A 172 22.64 -6.49 4.30
C PHE A 172 21.22 -5.97 4.53
N SER A 173 20.95 -4.73 4.13
CA SER A 173 19.62 -4.13 4.29
C SER A 173 19.25 -3.24 3.11
N ARG A 174 18.14 -3.56 2.41
CA ARG A 174 17.67 -2.76 1.28
C ARG A 174 16.85 -1.54 1.72
N MET A 175 16.06 -1.66 2.78
CA MET A 175 15.08 -0.67 3.22
C MET A 175 15.27 -0.23 4.68
N GLY A 176 16.35 -0.64 5.33
CA GLY A 176 16.64 -0.29 6.72
C GLY A 176 16.11 -1.27 7.78
N TYR A 177 15.14 -2.12 7.48
CA TYR A 177 14.57 -3.03 8.49
C TYR A 177 15.60 -4.02 9.06
N THR A 178 16.40 -4.64 8.18
CA THR A 178 17.50 -5.52 8.63
C THR A 178 18.60 -4.71 9.31
N LYS A 179 18.90 -3.49 8.85
CA LYS A 179 19.83 -2.58 9.54
C LYS A 179 19.41 -2.37 10.99
N LYS A 180 18.11 -2.10 11.25
CA LYS A 180 17.61 -1.95 12.62
C LYS A 180 17.90 -3.19 13.46
N ARG A 181 17.61 -4.39 12.94
CA ARG A 181 17.88 -5.64 13.65
C ARG A 181 19.37 -5.90 13.91
N ALA A 182 20.20 -5.52 12.93
CA ALA A 182 21.65 -5.63 13.08
C ALA A 182 22.17 -4.68 14.17
N LEU A 183 21.69 -3.44 14.22
CA LEU A 183 22.02 -2.47 15.25
C LEU A 183 21.57 -2.95 16.64
N GLU A 184 20.34 -3.46 16.76
CA GLU A 184 19.83 -4.07 18.01
C GLU A 184 20.70 -5.25 18.47
N ALA A 185 21.18 -6.08 17.55
CA ALA A 185 22.05 -7.22 17.85
C ALA A 185 23.45 -6.76 18.26
N ALA A 186 24.01 -5.79 17.55
CA ALA A 186 25.33 -5.23 17.85
C ALA A 186 25.33 -4.50 19.21
N ASP A 187 24.33 -3.68 19.49
CA ASP A 187 24.21 -2.98 20.78
C ASP A 187 24.09 -3.95 21.96
N ARG A 188 23.30 -5.02 21.80
CA ARG A 188 23.13 -6.04 22.84
C ARG A 188 24.42 -6.83 23.15
N THR A 189 25.28 -7.02 22.14
CA THR A 189 26.48 -7.85 22.23
C THR A 189 27.76 -7.03 22.35
N GLY A 190 27.67 -5.71 22.16
CA GLY A 190 28.83 -4.81 22.08
C GLY A 190 29.59 -4.92 20.76
N ALA A 191 29.09 -5.67 19.78
CA ALA A 191 29.78 -5.99 18.55
C ALA A 191 30.03 -4.76 17.67
N GLU A 192 31.11 -4.80 16.88
CA GLU A 192 31.26 -3.92 15.73
C GLU A 192 30.23 -4.25 14.65
N ILE A 193 29.92 -3.29 13.75
CA ILE A 193 28.91 -3.47 12.71
C ILE A 193 29.49 -3.23 11.32
N TYR A 194 29.13 -4.07 10.36
CA TYR A 194 29.57 -3.93 8.98
C TYR A 194 28.41 -4.16 8.01
N GLU A 195 28.21 -3.19 7.10
CA GLU A 195 27.20 -3.28 6.04
C GLU A 195 27.80 -3.89 4.77
N VAL A 196 27.28 -5.05 4.36
CA VAL A 196 27.61 -5.65 3.07
C VAL A 196 26.82 -4.92 1.98
N ARG A 197 27.55 -4.52 0.92
CA ARG A 197 26.95 -3.91 -0.25
C ARG A 197 26.83 -4.90 -1.38
N ALA A 198 25.71 -4.89 -2.07
CA ALA A 198 25.53 -5.65 -3.29
C ALA A 198 26.26 -4.93 -4.44
N ALA A 199 26.95 -5.71 -5.27
CA ALA A 199 27.59 -5.19 -6.48
C ALA A 199 26.57 -4.81 -7.56
N GLU A 200 25.33 -5.26 -7.41
CA GLU A 200 24.23 -4.98 -8.34
C GLU A 200 23.20 -4.03 -7.73
N ARG A 201 22.33 -3.51 -8.59
CA ARG A 201 21.30 -2.57 -8.18
C ARG A 201 20.28 -3.21 -7.26
N THR A 202 20.11 -2.66 -6.06
CA THR A 202 19.12 -3.08 -5.06
C THR A 202 18.01 -2.04 -4.83
N SER A 203 18.19 -0.80 -5.32
CA SER A 203 17.27 0.31 -5.09
C SER A 203 16.12 0.37 -6.09
N GLY A 204 14.99 0.94 -5.66
CA GLY A 204 13.81 1.17 -6.48
C GLY A 204 13.04 -0.10 -6.88
N THR A 205 12.10 0.06 -7.82
CA THR A 205 11.24 -1.06 -8.30
C THR A 205 12.04 -2.13 -9.03
N LEU A 206 12.97 -1.72 -9.89
CA LEU A 206 13.83 -2.68 -10.61
C LEU A 206 14.73 -3.44 -9.64
N GLY A 207 15.31 -2.78 -8.63
CA GLY A 207 16.10 -3.45 -7.61
C GLY A 207 15.26 -4.43 -6.77
N PHE A 208 13.99 -4.12 -6.51
CA PHE A 208 13.09 -5.08 -5.86
C PHE A 208 12.92 -6.38 -6.68
N TRP A 209 12.58 -6.24 -7.96
CA TRP A 209 12.43 -7.40 -8.84
C TRP A 209 13.75 -8.17 -9.02
N TRP A 210 14.86 -7.43 -9.10
CA TRP A 210 16.19 -8.03 -9.26
C TRP A 210 16.58 -8.85 -8.03
N CYS A 211 16.46 -8.29 -6.83
CA CYS A 211 16.69 -9.01 -5.58
C CYS A 211 15.72 -10.21 -5.43
N GLY A 212 14.44 -10.03 -5.78
CA GLY A 212 13.44 -11.10 -5.75
C GLY A 212 13.81 -12.26 -6.67
N ARG A 213 14.38 -11.98 -7.87
CA ARG A 213 14.87 -13.00 -8.78
C ARG A 213 15.96 -13.86 -8.14
N TYR A 214 16.96 -13.23 -7.50
CA TYR A 214 18.01 -13.97 -6.79
C TYR A 214 17.42 -14.84 -5.68
N GLY A 215 16.49 -14.31 -4.90
CA GLY A 215 15.81 -15.06 -3.84
C GLY A 215 15.02 -16.25 -4.37
N MET A 216 14.20 -16.08 -5.43
CA MET A 216 13.39 -17.14 -6.01
C MET A 216 14.24 -18.29 -6.60
N HIS A 217 15.37 -17.95 -7.22
CA HIS A 217 16.27 -18.94 -7.81
C HIS A 217 17.32 -19.48 -6.84
N ARG A 218 17.35 -18.97 -5.59
CA ARG A 218 18.36 -19.30 -4.58
C ARG A 218 19.81 -19.07 -5.09
N TRP A 219 19.98 -18.05 -5.91
CA TRP A 219 21.29 -17.64 -6.38
C TRP A 219 21.97 -16.74 -5.37
N ALA A 220 23.32 -16.83 -5.31
CA ALA A 220 24.11 -15.87 -4.56
C ALA A 220 24.17 -14.54 -5.33
N MET A 221 23.76 -13.44 -4.70
CA MET A 221 23.93 -12.12 -5.27
C MET A 221 25.39 -11.70 -5.15
N PRO A 222 26.02 -11.19 -6.23
CA PRO A 222 27.36 -10.63 -6.14
C PRO A 222 27.41 -9.48 -5.12
N ILE A 223 28.43 -9.50 -4.28
CA ILE A 223 28.70 -8.47 -3.27
C ILE A 223 29.98 -7.72 -3.62
N GLU A 224 30.10 -6.48 -3.16
CA GLU A 224 31.35 -5.73 -3.20
C GLU A 224 32.38 -6.39 -2.28
N ASP A 225 33.67 -6.10 -2.51
CA ASP A 225 34.74 -6.62 -1.67
C ASP A 225 34.52 -6.25 -0.20
N ILE A 226 34.64 -7.26 0.65
CA ILE A 226 34.46 -7.08 2.09
C ILE A 226 35.74 -6.44 2.64
N GLY A 227 35.64 -5.16 3.05
CA GLY A 227 36.76 -4.39 3.60
C GLY A 227 37.16 -4.76 5.04
N VAL A 228 36.60 -5.84 5.60
CA VAL A 228 36.84 -6.27 6.97
C VAL A 228 37.52 -7.63 6.97
N GLN A 229 38.59 -7.75 7.77
CA GLN A 229 39.29 -9.02 7.98
C GLN A 229 38.53 -9.85 9.01
N LEU A 230 37.78 -10.86 8.56
CA LEU A 230 36.91 -11.67 9.42
C LEU A 230 37.69 -12.48 10.46
N GLU A 231 38.95 -12.78 10.18
CA GLU A 231 39.84 -13.55 11.05
C GLU A 231 40.18 -12.83 12.41
N LYS A 232 39.86 -11.54 12.48
CA LYS A 232 40.06 -10.75 13.70
C LYS A 232 38.97 -10.96 14.77
N TYR A 233 37.87 -11.57 14.39
CA TYR A 233 36.69 -11.68 15.25
C TYR A 233 36.49 -13.13 15.70
N ASP A 234 36.23 -13.29 16.99
CA ASP A 234 35.90 -14.59 17.58
C ASP A 234 34.47 -15.00 17.26
N HIS A 235 33.58 -13.99 17.08
CA HIS A 235 32.16 -14.20 16.79
C HIS A 235 31.68 -13.29 15.68
N VAL A 236 31.10 -13.89 14.63
CA VAL A 236 30.47 -13.16 13.52
C VAL A 236 28.99 -13.51 13.46
N THR A 237 28.12 -12.51 13.62
CA THR A 237 26.67 -12.64 13.46
C THR A 237 26.25 -12.09 12.12
N VAL A 238 25.53 -12.88 11.32
CA VAL A 238 25.02 -12.43 10.01
C VAL A 238 23.53 -12.13 10.07
N CYS A 239 23.15 -10.91 9.71
CA CYS A 239 21.76 -10.46 9.59
C CYS A 239 21.40 -10.25 8.12
N SER A 240 20.54 -11.08 7.57
CA SER A 240 20.08 -10.95 6.20
C SER A 240 18.55 -10.85 6.13
N PRO A 241 17.98 -10.15 5.11
CA PRO A 241 16.56 -10.18 4.89
C PRO A 241 16.12 -11.58 4.44
N VAL A 242 14.98 -12.02 4.95
CA VAL A 242 14.33 -13.24 4.44
C VAL A 242 13.48 -12.83 3.22
N TRP A 243 13.80 -13.42 2.08
CA TRP A 243 13.02 -13.27 0.85
C TRP A 243 12.11 -14.50 0.73
N VAL A 244 10.83 -14.31 1.04
CA VAL A 244 9.79 -15.36 0.92
C VAL A 244 8.98 -15.10 -0.33
#